data_2ca426d087c2c3754f4e0cc477fddba6
#
_entry.id   2ca426d087c2c3754f4e0cc477fddba6
#
_cell.length_a   1.000
_cell.length_b   1.000
_cell.length_c   1.000
_cell.angle_alpha   90.00
_cell.angle_beta   90.00
_cell.angle_gamma   90.00
#
_symmetry.space_group_name_H-M   'P 1'
#
loop_
_entity.id
_entity.type
_entity.pdbx_description
1 polymer ?
#
loop_
_entity_poly.entity_id
_entity_poly.type
_entity_poly.pdbx_seq_one_letter_code
_entity_poly.pdbx_strand_id
1 'polypeptide(L)'
;GDDGHFNVYMGDKKNGIRLLENIPSDFGGGYLLCGAMVREVSESSRHMLALSGKLMGLCAYGEVIDEYVNAFKEFFFDRNYNKLAKVTGLPLKNVDTPWKDPLQMYVFEDKKGYDIAASAQAGFEYAIFSVLDKYDPDIPLIMTGGCALNVLVNEKVKCLYNRPLYVPPNPHDGSLSLGHLFLYKKPTKQVDITYSGLPLVDRNKLSDYIDEYGATKVNKKKIAELIKDGKIIGLVYGDSEVGP
;
A
#
# COMPACT_ATOMS: atom_id res chain seq x y z
N GLY A 1 -8.12 -2.81 10.03
CA GLY A 1 -9.33 -3.38 9.42
C GLY A 1 -10.47 -2.38 9.45
N ASP A 2 -11.60 -2.73 8.87
CA ASP A 2 -12.80 -1.86 8.83
C ASP A 2 -13.40 -1.60 10.22
N ASP A 3 -12.94 -2.36 11.22
CA ASP A 3 -13.25 -2.15 12.63
C ASP A 3 -12.47 -0.97 13.26
N GLY A 4 -11.62 -0.29 12.51
CA GLY A 4 -10.78 0.80 13.00
C GLY A 4 -9.64 0.37 13.91
N HIS A 5 -9.27 -0.91 13.89
CA HIS A 5 -8.24 -1.48 14.75
C HIS A 5 -7.07 -2.05 13.95
N PHE A 6 -5.89 -2.00 14.57
CA PHE A 6 -4.73 -2.76 14.12
C PHE A 6 -4.54 -3.97 15.03
N ASN A 7 -4.61 -5.15 14.47
CA ASN A 7 -4.64 -6.40 15.21
C ASN A 7 -3.38 -7.21 14.99
N VAL A 8 -2.88 -7.83 16.06
CA VAL A 8 -1.75 -8.77 16.01
C VAL A 8 -2.24 -10.15 16.43
N TYR A 9 -1.97 -11.14 15.60
CA TYR A 9 -2.34 -12.52 15.82
C TYR A 9 -1.11 -13.41 15.86
N MET A 10 -1.17 -14.47 16.67
CA MET A 10 -0.21 -15.58 16.63
C MET A 10 -0.89 -16.81 16.04
N GLY A 11 -0.25 -17.42 15.05
CA GLY A 11 -0.67 -18.70 14.48
C GLY A 11 0.30 -19.82 14.82
N ASP A 12 -0.19 -20.94 15.31
CA ASP A 12 0.58 -22.16 15.48
C ASP A 12 -0.26 -23.40 15.09
N LYS A 13 0.44 -24.52 14.82
CA LYS A 13 -0.22 -25.76 14.35
C LYS A 13 -1.12 -26.42 15.41
N LYS A 14 -0.85 -26.20 16.68
CA LYS A 14 -1.55 -26.86 17.80
C LYS A 14 -2.79 -26.06 18.23
N ASN A 15 -2.63 -24.73 18.34
CA ASN A 15 -3.63 -23.87 18.94
C ASN A 15 -4.40 -23.04 17.87
N GLY A 16 -3.99 -23.12 16.60
CA GLY A 16 -4.59 -22.33 15.54
C GLY A 16 -4.18 -20.86 15.61
N ILE A 17 -5.11 -19.95 15.31
CA ILE A 17 -4.88 -18.50 15.31
C ILE A 17 -5.51 -17.90 16.57
N ARG A 18 -4.73 -17.11 17.31
CA ARG A 18 -5.19 -16.38 18.51
C ARG A 18 -4.80 -14.91 18.44
N LEU A 19 -5.68 -14.04 18.87
CA LEU A 19 -5.40 -12.62 19.03
C LEU A 19 -4.40 -12.40 20.16
N LEU A 20 -3.32 -11.66 19.89
CA LEU A 20 -2.34 -11.23 20.88
C LEU A 20 -2.60 -9.81 21.36
N GLU A 21 -2.83 -8.90 20.43
CA GLU A 21 -3.02 -7.49 20.73
C GLU A 21 -4.07 -6.89 19.79
N ASN A 22 -4.94 -6.07 20.35
CA ASN A 22 -5.86 -5.22 19.62
C ASN A 22 -5.49 -3.77 19.92
N ILE A 23 -5.03 -3.05 18.91
CA ILE A 23 -4.65 -1.64 19.02
C ILE A 23 -5.82 -0.82 18.46
N PRO A 24 -6.49 0.02 19.28
CA PRO A 24 -7.65 0.79 18.84
C PRO A 24 -7.21 1.99 17.97
N SER A 25 -6.53 1.70 16.88
CA SER A 25 -5.97 2.70 15.98
C SER A 25 -6.00 2.21 14.54
N ASP A 26 -6.66 2.97 13.70
CA ASP A 26 -6.74 2.72 12.25
C ASP A 26 -5.56 3.38 11.54
N PHE A 27 -4.41 2.70 11.49
CA PHE A 27 -3.23 3.20 10.80
C PHE A 27 -3.47 3.40 9.30
N GLY A 28 -4.24 2.52 8.66
CA GLY A 28 -4.55 2.60 7.24
C GLY A 28 -5.39 3.83 6.90
N GLY A 29 -6.48 4.05 7.63
CA GLY A 29 -7.31 5.25 7.49
C GLY A 29 -6.55 6.53 7.80
N GLY A 30 -5.64 6.49 8.79
CA GLY A 30 -4.75 7.62 9.06
C GLY A 30 -3.83 7.95 7.89
N TYR A 31 -3.26 6.94 7.27
CA TYR A 31 -2.40 7.12 6.11
C TYR A 31 -3.17 7.65 4.89
N LEU A 32 -4.38 7.15 4.68
CA LEU A 32 -5.31 7.65 3.67
C LEU A 32 -5.62 9.14 3.88
N LEU A 33 -5.92 9.55 5.11
CA LEU A 33 -6.17 10.96 5.46
C LEU A 33 -4.95 11.85 5.20
N CYS A 34 -3.73 11.36 5.44
CA CYS A 34 -2.52 12.08 5.05
C CYS A 34 -2.48 12.34 3.53
N GLY A 35 -2.89 11.35 2.71
CA GLY A 35 -3.01 11.52 1.26
C GLY A 35 -4.04 12.58 0.87
N ALA A 36 -5.17 12.62 1.57
CA ALA A 36 -6.21 13.62 1.34
C ALA A 36 -5.78 15.07 1.63
N MET A 37 -4.77 15.25 2.49
CA MET A 37 -4.23 16.58 2.82
C MET A 37 -3.34 17.18 1.73
N VAL A 38 -2.85 16.36 0.80
CA VAL A 38 -1.89 16.78 -0.24
C VAL A 38 -2.59 16.92 -1.58
N ARG A 39 -2.45 18.10 -2.19
CA ARG A 39 -3.17 18.48 -3.40
C ARG A 39 -2.91 17.54 -4.57
N GLU A 40 -1.65 17.27 -4.88
CA GLU A 40 -1.25 16.45 -6.01
C GLU A 40 -1.77 15.00 -5.90
N VAL A 41 -1.89 14.52 -4.67
CA VAL A 41 -2.48 13.22 -4.37
C VAL A 41 -3.99 13.27 -4.53
N SER A 42 -4.64 14.26 -3.91
CA SER A 42 -6.09 14.39 -3.87
C SER A 42 -6.69 14.65 -5.25
N GLU A 43 -6.20 15.66 -5.98
CA GLU A 43 -6.70 16.02 -7.31
C GLU A 43 -6.44 14.93 -8.38
N SER A 44 -5.36 14.19 -8.25
CA SER A 44 -5.05 13.09 -9.18
C SER A 44 -5.83 11.81 -8.88
N SER A 45 -6.50 11.70 -7.73
CA SER A 45 -7.18 10.48 -7.30
C SER A 45 -8.64 10.47 -7.74
N ARG A 46 -9.08 9.33 -8.31
CA ARG A 46 -10.48 9.13 -8.73
C ARG A 46 -11.36 8.54 -7.64
N HIS A 47 -10.75 7.95 -6.62
CA HIS A 47 -11.42 7.34 -5.46
C HIS A 47 -10.50 7.34 -4.26
N MET A 48 -11.08 7.26 -3.06
CA MET A 48 -10.36 7.38 -1.79
C MET A 48 -9.20 6.39 -1.62
N LEU A 49 -9.39 5.13 -2.01
CA LEU A 49 -8.36 4.10 -1.83
C LEU A 49 -7.08 4.38 -2.63
N ALA A 50 -7.16 5.18 -3.71
CA ALA A 50 -5.98 5.59 -4.46
C ALA A 50 -5.07 6.58 -3.72
N LEU A 51 -5.60 7.28 -2.70
CA LEU A 51 -4.85 8.29 -1.94
C LEU A 51 -3.60 7.72 -1.28
N SER A 52 -3.72 6.56 -0.64
CA SER A 52 -2.60 5.92 0.07
C SER A 52 -1.46 5.53 -0.87
N GLY A 53 -1.77 4.89 -2.00
CA GLY A 53 -0.75 4.49 -2.99
C GLY A 53 -0.03 5.69 -3.60
N LYS A 54 -0.76 6.76 -3.89
CA LYS A 54 -0.18 8.00 -4.45
C LYS A 54 0.65 8.77 -3.45
N LEU A 55 0.21 8.83 -2.18
CA LEU A 55 1.00 9.41 -1.10
C LEU A 55 2.33 8.68 -0.94
N MET A 56 2.30 7.34 -0.96
CA MET A 56 3.49 6.50 -0.90
C MET A 56 4.46 6.79 -2.05
N GLY A 57 3.95 6.99 -3.27
CA GLY A 57 4.78 7.39 -4.42
C GLY A 57 5.35 8.81 -4.28
N LEU A 58 4.53 9.75 -3.79
CA LEU A 58 4.92 11.15 -3.66
C LEU A 58 5.98 11.39 -2.58
N CYS A 59 6.03 10.56 -1.53
CA CYS A 59 6.98 10.72 -0.43
C CYS A 59 8.45 10.70 -0.87
N ALA A 60 8.75 10.14 -2.05
CA ALA A 60 10.10 10.11 -2.61
C ALA A 60 10.62 11.49 -3.06
N TYR A 61 9.74 12.47 -3.21
CA TYR A 61 10.08 13.82 -3.67
C TYR A 61 10.23 14.83 -2.52
N GLY A 62 9.87 14.45 -1.30
CA GLY A 62 9.91 15.31 -0.12
C GLY A 62 11.09 15.02 0.81
N GLU A 63 11.29 15.92 1.74
CA GLU A 63 12.23 15.76 2.84
C GLU A 63 11.50 15.35 4.12
N VAL A 64 12.10 14.44 4.88
CA VAL A 64 11.58 14.02 6.18
C VAL A 64 11.91 15.13 7.21
N ILE A 65 10.87 15.75 7.78
CA ILE A 65 11.01 16.81 8.77
C ILE A 65 10.67 16.25 10.14
N ASP A 66 11.65 16.19 11.04
CA ASP A 66 11.51 15.56 12.36
C ASP A 66 10.32 16.07 13.18
N GLU A 67 10.05 17.37 13.12
CA GLU A 67 8.91 17.98 13.81
C GLU A 67 7.57 17.42 13.28
N TYR A 68 7.46 17.30 11.95
CA TYR A 68 6.28 16.71 11.32
C TYR A 68 6.15 15.21 11.65
N VAL A 69 7.26 14.47 11.60
CA VAL A 69 7.29 13.04 11.97
C VAL A 69 6.77 12.83 13.38
N ASN A 70 7.23 13.65 14.34
CA ASN A 70 6.79 13.55 15.74
C ASN A 70 5.29 13.86 15.91
N ALA A 71 4.74 14.76 15.10
CA ALA A 71 3.30 14.99 15.08
C ALA A 71 2.54 13.83 14.44
N PHE A 72 3.05 13.25 13.34
CA PHE A 72 2.44 12.08 12.70
C PHE A 72 2.49 10.83 13.57
N LYS A 73 3.54 10.61 14.36
CA LYS A 73 3.58 9.51 15.33
C LYS A 73 2.37 9.53 16.26
N GLU A 74 2.07 10.67 16.87
CA GLU A 74 0.89 10.81 17.72
C GLU A 74 -0.41 10.73 16.92
N PHE A 75 -0.43 11.32 15.72
CA PHE A 75 -1.59 11.25 14.85
C PHE A 75 -1.98 9.82 14.48
N PHE A 76 -1.02 8.92 14.22
CA PHE A 76 -1.33 7.54 13.89
C PHE A 76 -1.92 6.76 15.06
N PHE A 77 -1.52 7.03 16.31
CA PHE A 77 -2.05 6.35 17.48
C PHE A 77 -3.35 6.97 18.01
N ASP A 78 -3.36 8.30 18.18
CA ASP A 78 -4.40 9.00 18.93
C ASP A 78 -5.26 9.93 18.08
N ARG A 79 -5.03 10.01 16.76
CA ARG A 79 -5.65 11.00 15.87
C ARG A 79 -5.51 12.44 16.40
N ASN A 80 -4.34 12.79 16.95
CA ASN A 80 -4.09 14.10 17.51
C ASN A 80 -3.93 15.18 16.41
N TYR A 81 -5.04 15.62 15.85
CA TYR A 81 -5.09 16.68 14.84
C TYR A 81 -4.58 18.02 15.35
N ASN A 82 -4.77 18.34 16.65
CA ASN A 82 -4.34 19.62 17.20
C ASN A 82 -2.82 19.78 17.14
N LYS A 83 -2.08 18.74 17.48
CA LYS A 83 -0.61 18.75 17.37
C LYS A 83 -0.16 18.81 15.92
N LEU A 84 -0.78 18.00 15.06
CA LEU A 84 -0.48 18.01 13.62
C LEU A 84 -0.73 19.43 13.04
N ALA A 85 -1.87 20.03 13.34
CA ALA A 85 -2.23 21.38 12.89
C ALA A 85 -1.25 22.43 13.37
N LYS A 86 -0.85 22.38 14.64
CA LYS A 86 0.11 23.33 15.23
C LYS A 86 1.45 23.31 14.49
N VAL A 87 1.92 22.13 14.11
CA VAL A 87 3.24 21.96 13.51
C VAL A 87 3.20 22.17 11.99
N THR A 88 2.18 21.66 11.32
CA THR A 88 2.09 21.72 9.86
C THR A 88 1.33 22.93 9.33
N GLY A 89 0.52 23.58 10.17
CA GLY A 89 -0.42 24.64 9.76
C GLY A 89 -1.70 24.10 9.12
N LEU A 90 -2.05 22.83 9.38
CA LEU A 90 -3.33 22.24 8.93
C LEU A 90 -4.51 23.01 9.53
N PRO A 91 -5.46 23.54 8.72
CA PRO A 91 -6.64 24.23 9.25
C PRO A 91 -7.60 23.25 9.93
N LEU A 92 -7.78 23.39 11.26
CA LEU A 92 -8.64 22.47 12.05
C LEU A 92 -10.10 22.46 11.60
N LYS A 93 -10.60 23.57 11.05
CA LYS A 93 -11.98 23.64 10.54
C LYS A 93 -12.31 22.63 9.43
N ASN A 94 -11.27 22.08 8.80
CA ASN A 94 -11.44 21.08 7.73
C ASN A 94 -11.42 19.64 8.28
N VAL A 95 -11.17 19.48 9.60
CA VAL A 95 -10.98 18.17 10.24
C VAL A 95 -12.28 17.62 10.82
N ASP A 96 -13.26 18.50 11.14
CA ASP A 96 -14.52 18.11 11.79
C ASP A 96 -15.43 17.21 10.92
N THR A 97 -15.14 17.08 9.63
CA THR A 97 -15.90 16.23 8.71
C THR A 97 -15.02 15.50 7.69
N PRO A 98 -13.99 14.75 8.14
CA PRO A 98 -13.00 14.14 7.23
C PRO A 98 -13.60 13.12 6.26
N TRP A 99 -14.81 12.64 6.51
CA TRP A 99 -15.48 11.61 5.71
C TRP A 99 -16.49 12.15 4.71
N LYS A 100 -16.79 13.46 4.69
CA LYS A 100 -17.79 14.02 3.75
C LYS A 100 -17.26 14.07 2.32
N ASP A 101 -16.04 14.49 2.12
CA ASP A 101 -15.35 14.42 0.83
C ASP A 101 -13.82 14.54 1.03
N PRO A 102 -13.13 13.43 1.36
CA PRO A 102 -11.69 13.48 1.56
C PRO A 102 -10.90 13.87 0.31
N LEU A 103 -11.50 13.80 -0.88
CA LEU A 103 -10.85 14.24 -2.11
C LEU A 103 -10.83 15.77 -2.27
N GLN A 104 -11.50 16.52 -1.40
CA GLN A 104 -11.52 18.00 -1.41
C GLN A 104 -10.84 18.61 -0.18
N MET A 105 -10.15 17.83 0.62
CA MET A 105 -9.53 18.26 1.88
C MET A 105 -8.09 18.76 1.73
N TYR A 106 -7.55 18.83 0.53
CA TYR A 106 -6.15 19.21 0.35
C TYR A 106 -5.86 20.63 0.86
N VAL A 107 -4.75 20.75 1.55
CA VAL A 107 -4.27 21.99 2.17
C VAL A 107 -2.83 22.28 1.79
N PHE A 108 -2.05 21.21 1.54
CA PHE A 108 -0.63 21.27 1.25
C PHE A 108 -0.38 20.97 -0.23
N GLU A 109 0.48 21.77 -0.83
CA GLU A 109 0.85 21.65 -2.23
C GLU A 109 2.37 21.87 -2.40
N ASP A 110 2.88 21.54 -3.57
CA ASP A 110 4.28 21.72 -3.94
C ASP A 110 5.25 21.10 -2.90
N LYS A 111 6.38 21.74 -2.67
CA LYS A 111 7.40 21.24 -1.74
C LYS A 111 6.84 20.91 -0.36
N LYS A 112 5.93 21.72 0.17
CA LYS A 112 5.33 21.43 1.48
C LYS A 112 4.48 20.18 1.45
N GLY A 113 3.72 19.96 0.40
CA GLY A 113 2.95 18.73 0.19
C GLY A 113 3.87 17.50 0.12
N TYR A 114 5.01 17.61 -0.55
CA TYR A 114 5.99 16.53 -0.65
C TYR A 114 6.64 16.22 0.70
N ASP A 115 7.02 17.25 1.47
CA ASP A 115 7.60 17.10 2.81
C ASP A 115 6.60 16.50 3.81
N ILE A 116 5.31 16.87 3.70
CA ILE A 116 4.21 16.22 4.43
C ILE A 116 4.11 14.75 4.06
N ALA A 117 4.15 14.41 2.77
CA ALA A 117 4.09 13.02 2.32
C ALA A 117 5.26 12.18 2.86
N ALA A 118 6.49 12.71 2.77
CA ALA A 118 7.69 12.03 3.28
C ALA A 118 7.64 11.84 4.80
N SER A 119 7.23 12.88 5.54
CA SER A 119 7.12 12.84 6.99
C SER A 119 5.98 11.95 7.49
N ALA A 120 4.85 11.93 6.76
CA ALA A 120 3.73 11.03 7.05
C ALA A 120 4.13 9.56 6.83
N GLN A 121 4.88 9.26 5.75
CA GLN A 121 5.43 7.92 5.53
C GLN A 121 6.35 7.50 6.69
N ALA A 122 7.26 8.35 7.12
CA ALA A 122 8.16 8.07 8.24
C ALA A 122 7.39 7.86 9.56
N GLY A 123 6.34 8.65 9.81
CA GLY A 123 5.46 8.48 10.97
C GLY A 123 4.68 7.17 10.94
N PHE A 124 4.19 6.78 9.76
CA PHE A 124 3.50 5.50 9.54
C PHE A 124 4.44 4.31 9.77
N GLU A 125 5.65 4.36 9.23
CA GLU A 125 6.68 3.35 9.47
C GLU A 125 6.98 3.19 10.96
N TYR A 126 7.15 4.30 11.67
CA TYR A 126 7.32 4.27 13.12
C TYR A 126 6.16 3.57 13.82
N ALA A 127 4.91 3.85 13.42
CA ALA A 127 3.74 3.21 14.02
C ALA A 127 3.77 1.68 13.82
N ILE A 128 4.07 1.20 12.62
CA ILE A 128 4.20 -0.24 12.35
C ILE A 128 5.37 -0.85 13.13
N PHE A 129 6.55 -0.24 13.11
CA PHE A 129 7.74 -0.79 13.79
C PHE A 129 7.57 -0.82 15.29
N SER A 130 6.95 0.20 15.91
CA SER A 130 6.69 0.21 17.35
C SER A 130 5.78 -0.93 17.81
N VAL A 131 4.95 -1.47 16.91
CA VAL A 131 4.19 -2.69 17.16
C VAL A 131 5.06 -3.93 16.98
N LEU A 132 5.83 -4.00 15.89
CA LEU A 132 6.67 -5.16 15.59
C LEU A 132 7.79 -5.37 16.61
N ASP A 133 8.35 -4.31 17.17
CA ASP A 133 9.41 -4.35 18.18
C ASP A 133 9.02 -5.05 19.49
N LYS A 134 7.72 -5.23 19.71
CA LYS A 134 7.20 -5.97 20.87
C LYS A 134 7.32 -7.48 20.73
N TYR A 135 7.60 -7.99 19.52
CA TYR A 135 7.54 -9.40 19.19
C TYR A 135 8.89 -9.92 18.73
N ASP A 136 9.14 -11.20 19.04
CA ASP A 136 10.37 -11.90 18.67
C ASP A 136 10.63 -11.82 17.16
N PRO A 137 11.79 -11.26 16.74
CA PRO A 137 12.15 -11.10 15.35
C PRO A 137 12.37 -12.43 14.60
N ASP A 138 12.64 -13.52 15.29
CA ASP A 138 12.87 -14.83 14.68
C ASP A 138 11.58 -15.53 14.23
N ILE A 139 10.43 -15.05 14.70
CA ILE A 139 9.13 -15.59 14.27
C ILE A 139 8.76 -15.03 12.88
N PRO A 140 8.47 -15.88 11.88
CA PRO A 140 8.01 -15.43 10.57
C PRO A 140 6.78 -14.51 10.66
N LEU A 141 6.78 -13.44 9.89
CA LEU A 141 5.71 -12.44 9.86
C LEU A 141 4.83 -12.62 8.63
N ILE A 142 3.53 -12.58 8.83
CA ILE A 142 2.54 -12.42 7.76
C ILE A 142 1.90 -11.06 7.93
N MET A 143 1.99 -10.21 6.91
CA MET A 143 1.29 -8.93 6.89
C MET A 143 0.09 -9.00 5.95
N THR A 144 -1.07 -8.57 6.45
CA THR A 144 -2.34 -8.55 5.70
C THR A 144 -3.14 -7.31 6.06
N GLY A 145 -4.22 -7.05 5.31
CA GLY A 145 -4.98 -5.81 5.38
C GLY A 145 -4.38 -4.71 4.49
N GLY A 146 -5.09 -3.58 4.34
CA GLY A 146 -4.67 -2.47 3.48
C GLY A 146 -3.28 -1.91 3.79
N CYS A 147 -2.85 -1.92 5.06
CA CYS A 147 -1.51 -1.47 5.46
C CYS A 147 -0.38 -2.31 4.83
N ALA A 148 -0.63 -3.58 4.53
CA ALA A 148 0.34 -4.47 3.90
C ALA A 148 0.62 -4.12 2.42
N LEU A 149 -0.15 -3.21 1.83
CA LEU A 149 0.13 -2.64 0.50
C LEU A 149 1.24 -1.59 0.52
N ASN A 150 1.68 -1.14 1.69
CA ASN A 150 2.79 -0.20 1.78
C ASN A 150 4.13 -0.94 1.57
N VAL A 151 4.60 -0.91 0.32
CA VAL A 151 5.83 -1.62 -0.09
C VAL A 151 7.09 -1.06 0.57
N LEU A 152 7.09 0.23 0.96
CA LEU A 152 8.22 0.85 1.65
C LEU A 152 8.38 0.29 3.07
N VAL A 153 7.26 0.11 3.79
CA VAL A 153 7.27 -0.59 5.09
C VAL A 153 7.72 -2.04 4.91
N ASN A 154 7.15 -2.76 3.93
CA ASN A 154 7.47 -4.16 3.71
C ASN A 154 8.96 -4.38 3.43
N GLU A 155 9.56 -3.51 2.59
CA GLU A 155 11.00 -3.55 2.30
C GLU A 155 11.84 -3.30 3.56
N LYS A 156 11.49 -2.30 4.37
CA LYS A 156 12.19 -2.02 5.62
C LYS A 156 12.06 -3.14 6.64
N VAL A 157 10.87 -3.76 6.77
CA VAL A 157 10.68 -4.93 7.61
C VAL A 157 11.62 -6.06 7.19
N LYS A 158 11.70 -6.35 5.89
CA LYS A 158 12.57 -7.38 5.35
C LYS A 158 14.06 -7.07 5.57
N CYS A 159 14.48 -5.83 5.29
CA CYS A 159 15.90 -5.45 5.32
C CYS A 159 16.42 -5.18 6.74
N LEU A 160 15.63 -4.50 7.60
CA LEU A 160 16.08 -4.08 8.93
C LEU A 160 15.96 -5.20 9.97
N TYR A 161 14.89 -5.96 9.90
CA TYR A 161 14.64 -7.04 10.86
C TYR A 161 15.19 -8.40 10.39
N ASN A 162 15.64 -8.49 9.14
CA ASN A 162 16.04 -9.75 8.51
C ASN A 162 15.04 -10.89 8.78
N ARG A 163 13.77 -10.54 8.86
CA ARG A 163 12.66 -11.40 9.30
C ARG A 163 12.00 -12.03 8.09
N PRO A 164 11.71 -13.33 8.09
CA PRO A 164 10.89 -13.93 7.04
C PRO A 164 9.53 -13.22 6.97
N LEU A 165 9.28 -12.52 5.88
CA LEU A 165 8.05 -11.77 5.64
C LEU A 165 7.27 -12.39 4.50
N TYR A 166 5.99 -12.66 4.71
CA TYR A 166 5.04 -13.02 3.68
C TYR A 166 3.92 -11.98 3.62
N VAL A 167 3.68 -11.44 2.44
CA VAL A 167 2.53 -10.59 2.12
C VAL A 167 1.75 -11.32 1.03
N PRO A 168 0.45 -11.65 1.25
CA PRO A 168 -0.36 -12.27 0.20
C PRO A 168 -0.43 -11.40 -1.05
N PRO A 169 -0.61 -11.96 -2.24
CA PRO A 169 -0.72 -11.20 -3.50
C PRO A 169 -1.80 -10.12 -3.47
N ASN A 170 -2.91 -10.38 -2.77
CA ASN A 170 -3.99 -9.42 -2.54
C ASN A 170 -4.27 -9.36 -1.04
N PRO A 171 -3.53 -8.56 -0.26
CA PRO A 171 -3.60 -8.58 1.20
C PRO A 171 -4.82 -7.88 1.80
N HIS A 172 -5.59 -7.12 1.01
CA HIS A 172 -6.77 -6.36 1.46
C HIS A 172 -8.07 -7.14 1.24
N ASP A 173 -9.22 -6.49 1.43
CA ASP A 173 -10.57 -7.10 1.39
C ASP A 173 -10.91 -7.78 0.06
N GLY A 174 -10.28 -7.39 -1.03
CA GLY A 174 -10.45 -8.02 -2.34
C GLY A 174 -10.15 -9.53 -2.36
N SER A 175 -9.36 -10.05 -1.41
CA SER A 175 -9.04 -11.47 -1.30
C SER A 175 -9.91 -12.25 -0.31
N LEU A 176 -10.90 -11.64 0.34
CA LEU A 176 -11.75 -12.31 1.33
C LEU A 176 -12.46 -13.52 0.73
N SER A 177 -12.96 -13.42 -0.49
CA SER A 177 -13.61 -14.53 -1.20
C SER A 177 -12.68 -15.73 -1.40
N LEU A 178 -11.41 -15.45 -1.73
CA LEU A 178 -10.37 -16.47 -1.86
C LEU A 178 -10.02 -17.09 -0.50
N GLY A 179 -9.93 -16.26 0.55
CA GLY A 179 -9.71 -16.71 1.92
C GLY A 179 -10.81 -17.64 2.39
N HIS A 180 -12.08 -17.32 2.12
CA HIS A 180 -13.22 -18.18 2.42
C HIS A 180 -13.15 -19.50 1.65
N LEU A 181 -12.77 -19.48 0.37
CA LEU A 181 -12.57 -20.70 -0.41
C LEU A 181 -11.48 -21.60 0.22
N PHE A 182 -10.37 -21.03 0.65
CA PHE A 182 -9.29 -21.79 1.30
C PHE A 182 -9.67 -22.30 2.69
N LEU A 183 -10.56 -21.64 3.42
CA LEU A 183 -11.13 -22.18 4.65
C LEU A 183 -12.02 -23.40 4.38
N TYR A 184 -12.81 -23.34 3.33
CA TYR A 184 -13.70 -24.46 2.94
C TYR A 184 -12.92 -25.63 2.32
N LYS A 185 -11.98 -25.33 1.42
CA LYS A 185 -11.17 -26.32 0.72
C LYS A 185 -9.69 -26.00 0.89
N LYS A 186 -9.10 -26.51 1.98
CA LYS A 186 -7.68 -26.29 2.26
C LYS A 186 -6.80 -26.82 1.15
N PRO A 187 -5.91 -26.01 0.57
CA PRO A 187 -4.93 -26.47 -0.40
C PRO A 187 -4.01 -27.54 0.20
N THR A 188 -3.78 -28.63 -0.54
CA THR A 188 -2.84 -29.69 -0.14
C THR A 188 -1.42 -29.46 -0.64
N LYS A 189 -1.25 -28.46 -1.52
CA LYS A 189 0.02 -28.04 -2.09
C LYS A 189 0.11 -26.52 -2.02
N GLN A 190 1.34 -26.00 -2.06
CA GLN A 190 1.55 -24.57 -2.24
C GLN A 190 0.93 -24.12 -3.56
N VAL A 191 0.13 -23.06 -3.51
CA VAL A 191 -0.53 -22.48 -4.68
C VAL A 191 0.03 -21.07 -4.84
N ASP A 192 0.63 -20.79 -5.99
CA ASP A 192 0.91 -19.41 -6.39
C ASP A 192 -0.30 -18.89 -7.16
N ILE A 193 -0.96 -17.89 -6.60
CA ILE A 193 -2.16 -17.28 -7.16
C ILE A 193 -1.88 -15.91 -7.77
N THR A 194 -0.65 -15.43 -7.71
CA THR A 194 -0.28 -14.07 -8.11
C THR A 194 -0.71 -13.75 -9.55
N TYR A 195 -0.46 -14.67 -10.46
CA TYR A 195 -0.82 -14.54 -11.89
C TYR A 195 -1.83 -15.61 -12.30
N SER A 196 -2.93 -15.72 -11.56
CA SER A 196 -4.01 -16.70 -11.80
C SER A 196 -5.27 -16.06 -12.39
N GLY A 197 -5.20 -14.82 -12.83
CA GLY A 197 -6.32 -14.13 -13.45
C GLY A 197 -6.56 -14.56 -14.90
N LEU A 198 -7.33 -13.77 -15.62
CA LEU A 198 -7.61 -14.04 -17.03
C LEU A 198 -6.37 -13.76 -17.90
N PRO A 199 -6.21 -14.49 -19.02
CA PRO A 199 -5.16 -14.17 -20.00
C PRO A 199 -5.25 -12.71 -20.44
N LEU A 200 -4.11 -12.01 -20.40
CA LEU A 200 -4.02 -10.59 -20.81
C LEU A 200 -4.13 -10.38 -22.31
N VAL A 201 -3.89 -11.46 -23.08
CA VAL A 201 -3.96 -11.42 -24.54
C VAL A 201 -4.90 -12.51 -25.04
N ASP A 202 -5.94 -12.13 -25.76
CA ASP A 202 -6.76 -13.07 -26.51
C ASP A 202 -5.99 -13.58 -27.73
N ARG A 203 -5.39 -14.74 -27.60
CA ARG A 203 -4.57 -15.36 -28.66
C ARG A 203 -5.36 -15.67 -29.94
N ASN A 204 -6.67 -15.84 -29.83
CA ASN A 204 -7.52 -16.13 -30.98
C ASN A 204 -7.75 -14.90 -31.85
N LYS A 205 -7.63 -13.69 -31.28
CA LYS A 205 -7.76 -12.39 -31.95
C LYS A 205 -6.43 -11.72 -32.25
N LEU A 206 -5.31 -12.40 -31.98
CA LEU A 206 -3.99 -11.77 -32.10
C LEU A 206 -3.69 -11.37 -33.56
N SER A 207 -4.12 -12.16 -34.57
CA SER A 207 -3.96 -11.81 -35.99
C SER A 207 -4.71 -10.52 -36.32
N ASP A 208 -5.94 -10.40 -35.85
CA ASP A 208 -6.80 -9.26 -36.13
C ASP A 208 -6.17 -7.96 -35.57
N TYR A 209 -5.65 -8.04 -34.35
CA TYR A 209 -4.95 -6.92 -33.71
C TYR A 209 -3.63 -6.56 -34.43
N ILE A 210 -2.88 -7.56 -34.93
CA ILE A 210 -1.66 -7.30 -35.70
C ILE A 210 -1.99 -6.48 -36.95
N ASP A 211 -3.04 -6.85 -37.66
CA ASP A 211 -3.47 -6.16 -38.89
C ASP A 211 -4.06 -4.78 -38.59
N GLU A 212 -4.91 -4.67 -37.56
CA GLU A 212 -5.54 -3.41 -37.12
C GLU A 212 -4.54 -2.34 -36.70
N TYR A 213 -3.54 -2.74 -35.88
CA TYR A 213 -2.56 -1.81 -35.30
C TYR A 213 -1.21 -1.79 -36.04
N GLY A 214 -1.06 -2.50 -37.14
CA GLY A 214 0.19 -2.56 -37.90
C GLY A 214 1.36 -3.13 -37.07
N ALA A 215 1.06 -4.10 -36.19
CA ALA A 215 2.07 -4.63 -35.28
C ALA A 215 3.06 -5.54 -36.01
N THR A 216 4.30 -5.58 -35.54
CA THR A 216 5.36 -6.44 -36.08
C THR A 216 5.98 -7.31 -35.03
N LYS A 217 6.40 -8.50 -35.44
CA LYS A 217 7.08 -9.42 -34.54
C LYS A 217 8.49 -8.89 -34.22
N VAL A 218 8.79 -8.76 -32.92
CA VAL A 218 10.11 -8.35 -32.44
C VAL A 218 10.75 -9.45 -31.59
N ASN A 219 12.06 -9.44 -31.52
CA ASN A 219 12.82 -10.34 -30.64
C ASN A 219 13.39 -9.56 -29.43
N LYS A 220 13.90 -10.31 -28.44
CA LYS A 220 14.47 -9.72 -27.21
C LYS A 220 15.60 -8.72 -27.48
N LYS A 221 16.43 -8.99 -28.52
CA LYS A 221 17.53 -8.11 -28.91
C LYS A 221 17.00 -6.74 -29.37
N LYS A 222 15.96 -6.73 -30.21
CA LYS A 222 15.34 -5.47 -30.68
C LYS A 222 14.73 -4.68 -29.54
N ILE A 223 14.09 -5.36 -28.56
CA ILE A 223 13.56 -4.71 -27.35
C ILE A 223 14.69 -4.06 -26.55
N ALA A 224 15.79 -4.78 -26.35
CA ALA A 224 16.97 -4.26 -25.62
C ALA A 224 17.60 -3.05 -26.35
N GLU A 225 17.68 -3.07 -27.69
CA GLU A 225 18.14 -1.92 -28.47
C GLU A 225 17.24 -0.70 -28.28
N LEU A 226 15.92 -0.87 -28.34
CA LEU A 226 14.96 0.23 -28.12
C LEU A 226 15.10 0.83 -26.71
N ILE A 227 15.28 0.01 -25.69
CA ILE A 227 15.52 0.49 -24.31
C ILE A 227 16.84 1.27 -24.25
N LYS A 228 17.90 0.75 -24.86
CA LYS A 228 19.21 1.44 -24.92
C LYS A 228 19.12 2.78 -25.64
N ASP A 229 18.25 2.88 -26.63
CA ASP A 229 17.98 4.13 -27.38
C ASP A 229 17.03 5.08 -26.63
N GLY A 230 16.75 4.83 -25.34
CA GLY A 230 15.92 5.67 -24.48
C GLY A 230 14.42 5.57 -24.76
N LYS A 231 13.95 4.55 -25.45
CA LYS A 231 12.52 4.34 -25.69
C LYS A 231 11.83 3.75 -24.46
N ILE A 232 10.63 4.22 -24.18
CA ILE A 232 9.76 3.64 -23.14
C ILE A 232 9.02 2.45 -23.75
N ILE A 233 9.14 1.28 -23.12
CA ILE A 233 8.54 0.03 -23.58
C ILE A 233 7.51 -0.44 -22.57
N GLY A 234 6.26 -0.64 -23.02
CA GLY A 234 5.25 -1.38 -22.28
C GLY A 234 5.38 -2.88 -22.57
N LEU A 235 5.48 -3.69 -21.54
CA LEU A 235 5.55 -5.15 -21.66
C LEU A 235 4.28 -5.77 -21.06
N VAL A 236 3.56 -6.56 -21.85
CA VAL A 236 2.39 -7.33 -21.43
C VAL A 236 2.64 -8.79 -21.73
N TYR A 237 2.55 -9.65 -20.71
CA TYR A 237 2.71 -11.08 -20.92
C TYR A 237 2.04 -11.89 -19.78
N GLY A 238 1.63 -13.14 -20.11
CA GLY A 238 1.03 -14.05 -19.14
C GLY A 238 -0.44 -13.76 -18.84
N ASP A 239 -0.85 -14.12 -17.63
CA ASP A 239 -2.20 -13.91 -17.12
C ASP A 239 -2.25 -12.68 -16.22
N SER A 240 -3.44 -12.12 -15.99
CA SER A 240 -3.60 -10.96 -15.12
C SER A 240 -3.28 -11.30 -13.67
N GLU A 241 -2.74 -10.31 -12.98
CA GLU A 241 -2.43 -10.41 -11.57
C GLU A 241 -3.71 -10.49 -10.72
N VAL A 242 -3.68 -11.30 -9.67
CA VAL A 242 -4.67 -11.30 -8.59
C VAL A 242 -4.14 -10.36 -7.51
N GLY A 243 -4.40 -9.08 -7.67
CA GLY A 243 -3.88 -8.02 -6.83
C GLY A 243 -4.76 -6.76 -6.85
N PRO A 244 -4.40 -5.71 -6.10
CA PRO A 244 -5.11 -4.44 -6.07
C PRO A 244 -4.95 -3.63 -7.35
#